data_3dba9dbcb62ffd0f399fb0d0d4e4fa95
#
_entry.id   3dba9dbcb62ffd0f399fb0d0d4e4fa95
#
_cell.length_a   1.000
_cell.length_b   1.000
_cell.length_c   1.000
_cell.angle_alpha   90.00
_cell.angle_beta   90.00
_cell.angle_gamma   90.00
#
_symmetry.space_group_name_H-M   'P 1'
#
loop_
_entity.id
_entity.type
_entity.pdbx_description
1 polymer ?
#
loop_
_entity_poly.entity_id
_entity_poly.type
_entity_poly.pdbx_seq_one_letter_code
_entity_poly.pdbx_strand_id
1 'polypeptide(L)'
;MRSSGQPTETEREEDVNPLICIQGSASPGHSYPMTPLNVKNAGDSPMQVTYSANPAGAMTWLKVSPVEILPGESASIPVTLAVPSNAGSGENYVILTAGGARFDVRFSVGVSPPSECVAAGYDPPRGTSPSVFLLLIVLAVVVLVAFWVRRRLAGRE
;
A
#
# COMPACT_ATOMS: atom_id res chain seq x y z
N MET A 1 -19.21 -27.92 -51.75
CA MET A 1 -18.30 -26.94 -51.15
C MET A 1 -18.83 -26.60 -49.78
N ARG A 2 -18.20 -27.09 -48.70
CA ARG A 2 -18.56 -26.78 -47.30
C ARG A 2 -17.56 -25.79 -46.82
N SER A 3 -18.02 -24.56 -46.53
CA SER A 3 -17.23 -23.55 -45.84
C SER A 3 -17.24 -23.83 -44.34
N SER A 4 -16.10 -24.25 -43.81
CA SER A 4 -15.88 -24.40 -42.37
C SER A 4 -15.61 -23.00 -41.81
N GLY A 5 -16.61 -22.38 -41.21
CA GLY A 5 -16.41 -21.24 -40.34
C GLY A 5 -15.75 -21.73 -39.05
N GLN A 6 -14.47 -21.43 -38.87
CA GLN A 6 -13.83 -21.50 -37.55
C GLN A 6 -14.48 -20.44 -36.63
N PRO A 7 -14.87 -20.80 -35.42
CA PRO A 7 -15.21 -19.81 -34.43
C PRO A 7 -13.91 -19.03 -34.07
N THR A 8 -13.93 -17.74 -34.32
CA THR A 8 -12.93 -16.83 -33.78
C THR A 8 -13.01 -16.92 -32.27
N GLU A 9 -12.01 -17.53 -31.67
CA GLU A 9 -11.77 -17.50 -30.23
C GLU A 9 -11.51 -16.02 -29.88
N THR A 10 -12.56 -15.34 -29.44
CA THR A 10 -12.42 -14.03 -28.80
C THR A 10 -11.62 -14.29 -27.54
N GLU A 11 -10.33 -13.96 -27.56
CA GLU A 11 -9.52 -13.85 -26.37
C GLU A 11 -10.30 -12.96 -25.40
N ARG A 12 -10.89 -13.56 -24.41
CA ARG A 12 -11.42 -12.90 -23.24
C ARG A 12 -10.20 -12.34 -22.54
N GLU A 13 -9.88 -11.10 -22.83
CA GLU A 13 -8.97 -10.32 -21.98
C GLU A 13 -9.54 -10.42 -20.58
N GLU A 14 -8.89 -11.23 -19.75
CA GLU A 14 -9.26 -11.39 -18.35
C GLU A 14 -9.15 -10.01 -17.74
N ASP A 15 -10.27 -9.42 -17.35
CA ASP A 15 -10.39 -8.08 -16.78
C ASP A 15 -9.71 -8.12 -15.39
N VAL A 16 -8.37 -8.14 -15.39
CA VAL A 16 -7.58 -8.14 -14.17
C VAL A 16 -7.65 -6.75 -13.58
N ASN A 17 -8.40 -6.63 -12.49
CA ASN A 17 -8.50 -5.37 -11.77
C ASN A 17 -7.10 -4.90 -11.34
N PRO A 18 -6.77 -3.60 -11.48
CA PRO A 18 -5.51 -3.07 -10.98
C PRO A 18 -5.34 -3.33 -9.49
N LEU A 19 -4.16 -3.85 -9.12
CA LEU A 19 -3.83 -4.18 -7.74
C LEU A 19 -3.36 -2.94 -6.97
N ILE A 20 -3.98 -2.71 -5.82
CA ILE A 20 -3.65 -1.61 -4.89
C ILE A 20 -3.08 -2.20 -3.61
N CYS A 21 -1.85 -1.83 -3.27
CA CYS A 21 -1.15 -2.33 -2.09
C CYS A 21 -0.61 -1.19 -1.21
N ILE A 22 -0.24 -1.54 0.02
CA ILE A 22 0.65 -0.72 0.86
C ILE A 22 2.06 -1.31 0.83
N GLN A 23 3.06 -0.50 1.16
CA GLN A 23 4.43 -1.00 1.35
C GLN A 23 4.54 -1.68 2.73
N GLY A 24 4.63 -3.01 2.73
CA GLY A 24 4.79 -3.81 3.92
C GLY A 24 3.49 -4.18 4.64
N SER A 25 3.59 -4.37 5.95
CA SER A 25 2.48 -4.72 6.83
C SER A 25 1.96 -3.50 7.58
N ALA A 26 0.65 -3.39 7.69
CA ALA A 26 0.00 -2.34 8.46
C ALA A 26 0.01 -2.67 9.96
N SER A 27 0.00 -1.62 10.79
CA SER A 27 -0.17 -1.71 12.24
C SER A 27 -1.48 -1.04 12.66
N PRO A 28 -2.19 -1.57 13.66
CA PRO A 28 -3.38 -0.91 14.19
C PRO A 28 -3.11 0.52 14.66
N GLY A 29 -4.06 1.41 14.42
CA GLY A 29 -3.98 2.83 14.80
C GLY A 29 -3.13 3.72 13.89
N HIS A 30 -2.59 3.19 12.77
CA HIS A 30 -1.73 3.94 11.85
C HIS A 30 -2.39 4.14 10.49
N SER A 31 -1.86 5.12 9.73
CA SER A 31 -2.31 5.40 8.36
C SER A 31 -1.17 5.23 7.37
N TYR A 32 -1.50 4.66 6.21
CA TYR A 32 -0.54 4.29 5.16
C TYR A 32 -1.00 4.82 3.81
N PRO A 33 -0.13 5.51 3.06
CA PRO A 33 -0.43 5.81 1.67
C PRO A 33 -0.44 4.50 0.87
N MET A 34 -1.41 4.41 -0.04
CA MET A 34 -1.54 3.30 -0.98
C MET A 34 -1.17 3.76 -2.40
N THR A 35 -1.04 2.81 -3.31
CA THR A 35 -0.97 3.12 -4.74
C THR A 35 -2.20 3.94 -5.15
N PRO A 36 -2.04 5.06 -5.87
CA PRO A 36 -3.17 5.89 -6.29
C PRO A 36 -4.05 5.15 -7.31
N LEU A 37 -5.35 5.47 -7.31
CA LEU A 37 -6.28 4.99 -8.31
C LEU A 37 -6.15 5.84 -9.58
N ASN A 38 -5.96 5.21 -10.73
CA ASN A 38 -6.01 5.89 -12.00
C ASN A 38 -7.40 5.67 -12.63
N VAL A 39 -8.21 6.72 -12.66
CA VAL A 39 -9.58 6.70 -13.17
C VAL A 39 -9.68 7.63 -14.38
N LYS A 40 -10.27 7.13 -15.47
CA LYS A 40 -10.51 7.91 -16.70
C LYS A 40 -12.01 8.15 -16.86
N ASN A 41 -12.39 9.37 -17.17
CA ASN A 41 -13.74 9.69 -17.63
C ASN A 41 -13.84 9.47 -19.14
N ALA A 42 -14.46 8.37 -19.55
CA ALA A 42 -14.71 8.05 -20.96
C ALA A 42 -16.05 8.60 -21.46
N GLY A 43 -16.82 9.29 -20.61
CA GLY A 43 -18.10 9.91 -20.96
C GLY A 43 -17.96 11.31 -21.54
N ASP A 44 -19.08 11.89 -21.95
CA ASP A 44 -19.17 13.21 -22.59
C ASP A 44 -19.52 14.35 -21.60
N SER A 45 -19.66 14.02 -20.31
CA SER A 45 -20.02 14.97 -19.25
C SER A 45 -19.04 14.86 -18.07
N PRO A 46 -18.86 15.92 -17.26
CA PRO A 46 -18.07 15.85 -16.03
C PRO A 46 -18.56 14.72 -15.12
N MET A 47 -17.65 13.93 -14.58
CA MET A 47 -17.93 12.79 -13.74
C MET A 47 -17.46 13.05 -12.31
N GLN A 48 -18.40 13.07 -11.35
CA GLN A 48 -18.06 13.01 -9.93
C GLN A 48 -17.72 11.56 -9.58
N VAL A 49 -16.49 11.32 -9.10
CA VAL A 49 -16.07 9.96 -8.76
C VAL A 49 -16.76 9.53 -7.46
N THR A 50 -17.61 8.53 -7.57
CA THR A 50 -18.24 7.85 -6.43
C THR A 50 -17.41 6.64 -6.00
N TYR A 51 -17.38 6.35 -4.71
CA TYR A 51 -16.60 5.26 -4.15
C TYR A 51 -17.48 4.27 -3.41
N SER A 52 -17.21 3.00 -3.61
CA SER A 52 -17.80 1.92 -2.82
C SER A 52 -16.78 0.80 -2.61
N ALA A 53 -16.94 0.02 -1.55
CA ALA A 53 -16.09 -1.12 -1.26
C ALA A 53 -16.91 -2.37 -0.97
N ASN A 54 -16.31 -3.53 -1.29
CA ASN A 54 -16.84 -4.82 -0.89
C ASN A 54 -15.75 -5.61 -0.11
N PRO A 55 -15.93 -5.90 1.17
CA PRO A 55 -17.11 -5.57 2.00
C PRO A 55 -17.28 -4.06 2.27
N ALA A 56 -18.54 -3.61 2.38
CA ALA A 56 -18.87 -2.19 2.52
C ALA A 56 -18.21 -1.52 3.74
N GLY A 57 -18.02 -2.27 4.83
CA GLY A 57 -17.33 -1.79 6.03
C GLY A 57 -15.88 -1.36 5.80
N ALA A 58 -15.23 -1.84 4.75
CA ALA A 58 -13.86 -1.45 4.41
C ALA A 58 -13.72 0.04 4.03
N MET A 59 -14.80 0.71 3.60
CA MET A 59 -14.79 2.16 3.34
C MET A 59 -14.47 2.99 4.58
N THR A 60 -14.66 2.47 5.78
CA THR A 60 -14.27 3.18 7.02
C THR A 60 -12.74 3.26 7.16
N TRP A 61 -12.01 2.34 6.56
CA TRP A 61 -10.55 2.24 6.59
C TRP A 61 -9.89 2.95 5.39
N LEU A 62 -10.60 3.02 4.26
CA LEU A 62 -10.10 3.62 3.04
C LEU A 62 -10.53 5.10 2.97
N LYS A 63 -9.56 6.00 3.00
CA LYS A 63 -9.76 7.45 2.87
C LYS A 63 -9.43 7.86 1.45
N VAL A 64 -10.43 8.34 0.73
CA VAL A 64 -10.34 8.87 -0.64
C VAL A 64 -10.97 10.25 -0.68
N SER A 65 -10.41 11.14 -1.49
CA SER A 65 -10.95 12.48 -1.67
C SER A 65 -11.98 12.51 -2.81
N PRO A 66 -13.06 13.27 -2.70
CA PRO A 66 -13.95 13.53 -3.83
C PRO A 66 -13.17 14.18 -4.98
N VAL A 67 -13.37 13.69 -6.19
CA VAL A 67 -12.73 14.21 -7.40
C VAL A 67 -13.76 14.31 -8.51
N GLU A 68 -13.70 15.42 -9.27
CA GLU A 68 -14.41 15.59 -10.52
C GLU A 68 -13.43 15.44 -11.68
N ILE A 69 -13.79 14.63 -12.67
CA ILE A 69 -12.97 14.38 -13.86
C ILE A 69 -13.73 14.87 -15.08
N LEU A 70 -13.12 15.77 -15.86
CA LEU A 70 -13.71 16.29 -17.09
C LEU A 70 -13.75 15.21 -18.19
N PRO A 71 -14.60 15.38 -19.21
CA PRO A 71 -14.70 14.44 -20.33
C PRO A 71 -13.36 14.16 -20.98
N GLY A 72 -13.02 12.88 -21.16
CA GLY A 72 -11.77 12.42 -21.78
C GLY A 72 -10.54 12.52 -20.89
N GLU A 73 -10.59 13.15 -19.73
CA GLU A 73 -9.48 13.28 -18.80
C GLU A 73 -9.31 12.05 -17.89
N SER A 74 -8.13 11.96 -17.29
CA SER A 74 -7.79 10.95 -16.29
C SER A 74 -7.30 11.64 -15.01
N ALA A 75 -7.67 11.09 -13.85
CA ALA A 75 -7.19 11.55 -12.57
C ALA A 75 -6.47 10.43 -11.81
N SER A 76 -5.37 10.81 -11.15
CA SER A 76 -4.66 9.95 -10.18
C SER A 76 -5.14 10.33 -8.78
N ILE A 77 -5.93 9.45 -8.17
CA ILE A 77 -6.65 9.72 -6.91
C ILE A 77 -5.88 9.07 -5.76
N PRO A 78 -5.35 9.85 -4.81
CA PRO A 78 -4.65 9.30 -3.67
C PRO A 78 -5.61 8.54 -2.74
N VAL A 79 -5.17 7.37 -2.29
CA VAL A 79 -5.86 6.54 -1.31
C VAL A 79 -4.99 6.41 -0.07
N THR A 80 -5.59 6.51 1.09
CA THR A 80 -4.94 6.25 2.37
C THR A 80 -5.68 5.17 3.12
N LEU A 81 -4.96 4.13 3.55
CA LEU A 81 -5.47 3.13 4.48
C LEU A 81 -5.32 3.66 5.92
N ALA A 82 -6.42 3.85 6.62
CA ALA A 82 -6.44 4.22 8.03
C ALA A 82 -6.90 3.00 8.85
N VAL A 83 -5.95 2.31 9.47
CA VAL A 83 -6.22 1.08 10.24
C VAL A 83 -6.75 1.44 11.62
N PRO A 84 -7.94 0.97 12.03
CA PRO A 84 -8.44 1.20 13.38
C PRO A 84 -7.52 0.61 14.45
N SER A 85 -7.49 1.23 15.63
CA SER A 85 -6.65 0.76 16.75
C SER A 85 -7.05 -0.61 17.29
N ASN A 86 -8.28 -1.04 17.04
CA ASN A 86 -8.82 -2.35 17.41
C ASN A 86 -8.84 -3.35 16.24
N ALA A 87 -8.14 -3.08 15.15
CA ALA A 87 -8.07 -3.98 14.01
C ALA A 87 -7.40 -5.31 14.39
N GLY A 88 -8.02 -6.41 14.01
CA GLY A 88 -7.43 -7.75 14.14
C GLY A 88 -6.28 -7.97 13.17
N SER A 89 -5.34 -8.85 13.54
CA SER A 89 -4.26 -9.27 12.65
C SER A 89 -4.77 -10.19 11.54
N GLY A 90 -4.20 -10.06 10.34
CA GLY A 90 -4.54 -10.91 9.20
C GLY A 90 -4.39 -10.21 7.86
N GLU A 91 -4.61 -10.98 6.80
CA GLU A 91 -4.70 -10.47 5.44
C GLU A 91 -6.12 -9.95 5.16
N ASN A 92 -6.19 -8.86 4.41
CA ASN A 92 -7.43 -8.23 4.01
C ASN A 92 -7.47 -8.08 2.49
N TYR A 93 -8.61 -8.44 1.93
CA TYR A 93 -8.92 -8.28 0.53
C TYR A 93 -10.20 -7.46 0.40
N VAL A 94 -10.14 -6.41 -0.39
CA VAL A 94 -11.26 -5.49 -0.61
C VAL A 94 -11.35 -5.16 -2.10
N ILE A 95 -12.53 -5.24 -2.67
CA ILE A 95 -12.80 -4.70 -4.00
C ILE A 95 -13.25 -3.26 -3.82
N LEU A 96 -12.43 -2.30 -4.26
CA LEU A 96 -12.76 -0.87 -4.28
C LEU A 96 -13.28 -0.51 -5.68
N THR A 97 -14.45 0.11 -5.73
CA THR A 97 -14.99 0.67 -6.97
C THR A 97 -14.92 2.18 -6.91
N ALA A 98 -14.35 2.80 -7.94
CA ALA A 98 -14.22 4.24 -8.07
C ALA A 98 -14.63 4.68 -9.48
N GLY A 99 -15.70 5.48 -9.59
CA GLY A 99 -16.22 5.94 -10.89
C GLY A 99 -16.58 4.80 -11.85
N GLY A 100 -17.01 3.64 -11.33
CA GLY A 100 -17.31 2.42 -12.10
C GLY A 100 -16.11 1.50 -12.35
N ALA A 101 -14.88 1.97 -12.26
CA ALA A 101 -13.68 1.13 -12.34
C ALA A 101 -13.48 0.32 -11.05
N ARG A 102 -13.00 -0.91 -11.17
CA ARG A 102 -12.76 -1.83 -10.05
C ARG A 102 -11.27 -1.95 -9.78
N PHE A 103 -10.91 -2.03 -8.50
CA PHE A 103 -9.55 -2.16 -8.01
C PHE A 103 -9.50 -3.23 -6.91
N ASP A 104 -8.52 -4.10 -6.99
CA ASP A 104 -8.25 -5.10 -5.97
C ASP A 104 -7.31 -4.49 -4.92
N VAL A 105 -7.83 -4.23 -3.73
CA VAL A 105 -7.08 -3.68 -2.60
C VAL A 105 -6.65 -4.80 -1.67
N ARG A 106 -5.35 -4.97 -1.47
CA ARG A 106 -4.78 -6.00 -0.59
C ARG A 106 -3.83 -5.40 0.42
N PHE A 107 -3.97 -5.81 1.65
CA PHE A 107 -3.09 -5.40 2.74
C PHE A 107 -3.13 -6.39 3.89
N SER A 108 -2.06 -6.43 4.68
CA SER A 108 -1.96 -7.24 5.90
C SER A 108 -1.85 -6.35 7.12
N VAL A 109 -2.46 -6.77 8.22
CA VAL A 109 -2.36 -6.10 9.53
C VAL A 109 -1.63 -7.03 10.48
N GLY A 110 -0.47 -6.60 11.01
CA GLY A 110 0.30 -7.34 12.00
C GLY A 110 0.90 -8.68 11.53
N VAL A 111 0.80 -9.00 10.23
CA VAL A 111 1.38 -10.20 9.62
C VAL A 111 2.13 -9.83 8.34
N SER A 112 2.86 -10.77 7.73
CA SER A 112 3.59 -10.53 6.48
C SER A 112 2.68 -9.96 5.38
N PRO A 113 3.20 -9.10 4.49
CA PRO A 113 2.42 -8.56 3.37
C PRO A 113 1.93 -9.68 2.45
N PRO A 114 0.79 -9.49 1.75
CA PRO A 114 0.28 -10.45 0.78
C PRO A 114 1.31 -10.74 -0.31
N SER A 115 1.40 -11.99 -0.74
CA SER A 115 2.40 -12.44 -1.73
C SER A 115 2.28 -11.71 -3.06
N GLU A 116 1.08 -11.37 -3.47
CA GLU A 116 0.80 -10.63 -4.70
C GLU A 116 1.34 -9.20 -4.64
N CYS A 117 1.29 -8.57 -3.46
CA CYS A 117 1.87 -7.25 -3.25
C CYS A 117 3.40 -7.28 -3.33
N VAL A 118 4.04 -8.33 -2.80
CA VAL A 118 5.49 -8.54 -2.91
C VAL A 118 5.89 -8.79 -4.35
N ALA A 119 5.15 -9.63 -5.08
CA ALA A 119 5.40 -9.92 -6.49
C ALA A 119 5.24 -8.67 -7.39
N ALA A 120 4.37 -7.73 -7.02
CA ALA A 120 4.21 -6.46 -7.71
C ALA A 120 5.33 -5.44 -7.40
N GLY A 121 6.35 -5.80 -6.62
CA GLY A 121 7.47 -4.93 -6.26
C GLY A 121 7.20 -4.00 -5.07
N TYR A 122 6.16 -4.26 -4.32
CA TYR A 122 5.91 -3.57 -3.04
C TYR A 122 6.76 -4.19 -1.94
N ASP A 123 8.06 -3.94 -1.97
CA ASP A 123 8.96 -4.38 -0.90
C ASP A 123 8.56 -3.73 0.44
N PRO A 124 8.42 -4.53 1.51
CA PRO A 124 8.20 -3.96 2.83
C PRO A 124 9.40 -3.05 3.17
N PRO A 125 9.17 -1.86 3.75
CA PRO A 125 10.28 -1.07 4.24
C PRO A 125 11.06 -1.96 5.21
N ARG A 126 12.32 -2.23 4.90
CA ARG A 126 13.22 -2.97 5.78
C ARG A 126 13.31 -2.17 7.07
N GLY A 127 12.47 -2.53 8.03
CA GLY A 127 12.52 -1.94 9.35
C GLY A 127 13.95 -2.06 9.85
N THR A 128 14.60 -0.94 10.10
CA THR A 128 15.85 -0.94 10.86
C THR A 128 15.52 -1.63 12.17
N SER A 129 15.94 -2.88 12.29
CA SER A 129 15.71 -3.66 13.50
C SER A 129 16.14 -2.79 14.68
N PRO A 130 15.28 -2.58 15.70
CA PRO A 130 15.65 -1.77 16.87
C PRO A 130 16.96 -2.25 17.51
N SER A 131 17.33 -3.53 17.29
CA SER A 131 18.61 -4.10 17.69
C SER A 131 19.83 -3.40 17.08
N VAL A 132 19.77 -2.95 15.81
CA VAL A 132 20.92 -2.26 15.18
C VAL A 132 21.09 -0.87 15.78
N PHE A 133 20.00 -0.18 16.06
CA PHE A 133 20.04 1.15 16.70
C PHE A 133 20.56 1.06 18.14
N LEU A 134 20.13 0.05 18.88
CA LEU A 134 20.58 -0.25 20.25
C LEU A 134 22.07 -0.61 20.27
N LEU A 135 22.54 -1.39 19.31
CA LEU A 135 23.92 -1.80 19.16
C LEU A 135 24.84 -0.60 18.85
N LEU A 136 24.39 0.33 18.00
CA LEU A 136 25.13 1.56 17.70
C LEU A 136 25.21 2.47 18.93
N ILE A 137 24.14 2.61 19.72
CA ILE A 137 24.14 3.40 20.96
C ILE A 137 25.11 2.79 21.98
N VAL A 138 25.06 1.48 22.19
CA VAL A 138 25.97 0.77 23.11
C VAL A 138 27.42 0.95 22.69
N LEU A 139 27.71 0.83 21.40
CA LEU A 139 29.06 1.02 20.86
C LEU A 139 29.56 2.44 21.07
N ALA A 140 28.72 3.47 20.83
CA ALA A 140 29.04 4.85 21.09
C ALA A 140 29.32 5.14 22.56
N VAL A 141 28.54 4.55 23.48
CA VAL A 141 28.75 4.70 24.94
C VAL A 141 30.06 4.07 25.36
N VAL A 142 30.39 2.85 24.87
CA VAL A 142 31.64 2.16 25.17
C VAL A 142 32.85 2.99 24.72
N VAL A 143 32.81 3.57 23.52
CA VAL A 143 33.88 4.43 22.97
C VAL A 143 34.07 5.69 23.84
N LEU A 144 32.97 6.32 24.23
CA LEU A 144 33.02 7.50 25.10
C LEU A 144 33.60 7.21 26.47
N VAL A 145 33.21 6.10 27.06
CA VAL A 145 33.73 5.66 28.40
C VAL A 145 35.23 5.35 28.28
N ALA A 146 35.67 4.62 27.26
CA ALA A 146 37.06 4.30 27.02
C ALA A 146 37.91 5.58 26.81
N PHE A 147 37.39 6.54 26.05
CA PHE A 147 38.06 7.82 25.84
C PHE A 147 38.18 8.63 27.16
N TRP A 148 37.15 8.63 27.99
CA TRP A 148 37.13 9.33 29.26
C TRP A 148 38.11 8.72 30.27
N VAL A 149 38.16 7.39 30.37
CA VAL A 149 39.10 6.64 31.22
C VAL A 149 40.54 6.93 30.80
N ARG A 150 40.82 6.87 29.49
CA ARG A 150 42.16 7.15 28.94
C ARG A 150 42.62 8.58 29.25
N ARG A 151 41.73 9.54 29.16
CA ARG A 151 42.03 10.96 29.47
C ARG A 151 42.29 11.18 30.96
N ARG A 152 41.62 10.44 31.84
CA ARG A 152 41.86 10.50 33.28
C ARG A 152 43.18 9.88 33.71
N LEU A 153 43.61 8.83 33.02
CA LEU A 153 44.90 8.19 33.31
C LEU A 153 46.08 9.02 32.79
N ALA A 154 45.97 9.67 31.65
CA ALA A 154 47.01 10.53 31.07
C ALA A 154 47.21 11.87 31.82
N GLY A 155 46.31 12.30 32.65
CA GLY A 155 46.43 13.53 33.46
C GLY A 155 46.91 13.30 34.89
N ARG A 156 47.48 12.13 35.19
CA ARG A 156 48.03 11.76 36.51
C ARG A 156 49.56 11.61 36.53
N GLU A 157 50.24 11.95 35.45
CA GLU A 157 51.73 12.07 35.41
C GLU A 157 52.21 13.50 35.62
#